data_502ee3e8e0a5f1eabba16593f8d7ab43
#
_entry.id   502ee3e8e0a5f1eabba16593f8d7ab43
#
_cell.length_a   1.000
_cell.length_b   1.000
_cell.length_c   1.000
_cell.angle_alpha   90.00
_cell.angle_beta   90.00
_cell.angle_gamma   90.00
#
_symmetry.space_group_name_H-M   'P 1'
#
loop_
_entity.id
_entity.type
_entity.pdbx_description
1 polymer ?
#
loop_
_entity_poly.entity_id
_entity_poly.type
_entity_poly.pdbx_seq_one_letter_code
_entity_poly.pdbx_strand_id
1 'polypeptide(L)'
;MQLDADRAKWLVRSFLRARLVKLETYAPYLASQPSEQVRLSDLELGYVKRYEQLMSEHMQSAVLQYLPEPMRGMDDPPPGGASGAPGGMVTAPRLDAPVFIYCRDDGGFLTLSEDEKVALLRGSIHVVPYRAVRTLLHQGRVELL
;
A
#
# COMPACT_ATOMS: atom_id res chain seq x y z
N MET A 1 36.26 -5.95 7.04
CA MET A 1 35.44 -7.17 6.97
C MET A 1 34.34 -7.24 8.05
N GLN A 2 34.68 -7.21 9.37
CA GLN A 2 33.65 -7.31 10.42
C GLN A 2 32.68 -6.12 10.40
N LEU A 3 33.21 -4.91 10.21
CA LEU A 3 32.46 -3.66 10.14
C LEU A 3 31.48 -3.62 8.95
N ASP A 4 31.87 -4.18 7.81
CA ASP A 4 31.01 -4.28 6.63
C ASP A 4 29.90 -5.29 6.82
N ALA A 5 30.18 -6.41 7.49
CA ALA A 5 29.19 -7.42 7.87
C ALA A 5 28.15 -6.82 8.84
N ASP A 6 28.59 -5.99 9.78
CA ASP A 6 27.69 -5.35 10.75
C ASP A 6 26.82 -4.27 10.09
N ARG A 7 27.37 -3.51 9.12
CA ARG A 7 26.58 -2.60 8.27
C ARG A 7 25.53 -3.34 7.46
N ALA A 8 25.90 -4.45 6.82
CA ALA A 8 24.96 -5.26 6.04
C ALA A 8 23.83 -5.80 6.93
N LYS A 9 24.15 -6.33 8.12
CA LYS A 9 23.15 -6.79 9.10
C LYS A 9 22.21 -5.65 9.54
N TRP A 10 22.75 -4.46 9.76
CA TRP A 10 21.96 -3.29 10.14
C TRP A 10 20.99 -2.90 9.03
N LEU A 11 21.45 -2.85 7.77
CA LEU A 11 20.61 -2.53 6.60
C LEU A 11 19.45 -3.53 6.46
N VAL A 12 19.75 -4.84 6.55
CA VAL A 12 18.73 -5.88 6.46
C VAL A 12 17.70 -5.73 7.58
N ARG A 13 18.16 -5.52 8.83
CA ARG A 13 17.24 -5.32 9.97
C ARG A 13 16.38 -4.08 9.80
N SER A 14 16.96 -2.97 9.32
CA SER A 14 16.25 -1.73 9.07
C SER A 14 15.17 -1.91 8.00
N PHE A 15 15.51 -2.58 6.89
CA PHE A 15 14.58 -2.93 5.83
C PHE A 15 13.42 -3.79 6.35
N LEU A 16 13.72 -4.86 7.08
CA LEU A 16 12.69 -5.75 7.62
C LEU A 16 11.76 -5.05 8.62
N ARG A 17 12.29 -4.16 9.46
CA ARG A 17 11.48 -3.35 10.38
C ARG A 17 10.56 -2.40 9.63
N ALA A 18 11.09 -1.67 8.63
CA ALA A 18 10.28 -0.77 7.81
C ALA A 18 9.17 -1.53 7.06
N ARG A 19 9.46 -2.75 6.59
CA ARG A 19 8.49 -3.63 5.95
C ARG A 19 7.41 -4.09 6.93
N LEU A 20 7.79 -4.53 8.14
CA LEU A 20 6.85 -4.92 9.21
C LEU A 20 5.89 -3.78 9.57
N VAL A 21 6.40 -2.58 9.80
CA VAL A 21 5.55 -1.41 10.10
C VAL A 21 4.53 -1.16 9.00
N LYS A 22 4.90 -1.32 7.73
CA LYS A 22 3.95 -1.21 6.61
C LYS A 22 2.88 -2.32 6.64
N LEU A 23 3.28 -3.56 6.92
CA LEU A 23 2.34 -4.68 7.02
C LEU A 23 1.34 -4.48 8.17
N GLU A 24 1.78 -4.00 9.32
CA GLU A 24 0.92 -3.69 10.46
C GLU A 24 -0.04 -2.54 10.16
N THR A 25 0.47 -1.46 9.53
CA THR A 25 -0.34 -0.28 9.18
C THR A 25 -1.48 -0.63 8.22
N TYR A 26 -1.21 -1.54 7.27
CA TYR A 26 -2.18 -1.91 6.23
C TYR A 26 -2.76 -3.31 6.42
N ALA A 27 -2.65 -3.90 7.62
CA ALA A 27 -3.05 -5.28 7.86
C ALA A 27 -4.52 -5.58 7.50
N PRO A 28 -5.53 -4.79 7.91
CA PRO A 28 -6.92 -5.02 7.54
C PRO A 28 -7.15 -4.92 6.02
N TYR A 29 -6.49 -3.95 5.36
CA TYR A 29 -6.55 -3.79 3.91
C TYR A 29 -5.93 -4.99 3.18
N LEU A 30 -4.74 -5.45 3.60
CA LEU A 30 -4.04 -6.59 3.01
C LEU A 30 -4.82 -7.90 3.21
N ALA A 31 -5.47 -8.07 4.36
CA ALA A 31 -6.29 -9.25 4.64
C ALA A 31 -7.52 -9.32 3.71
N SER A 32 -8.10 -8.16 3.35
CA SER A 32 -9.27 -8.07 2.50
C SER A 32 -8.98 -8.13 0.98
N GLN A 33 -7.71 -7.88 0.55
CA GLN A 33 -7.33 -7.74 -0.86
C GLN A 33 -6.43 -8.88 -1.36
N PRO A 34 -6.99 -9.94 -2.00
CA PRO A 34 -6.19 -11.07 -2.49
C PRO A 34 -5.13 -10.67 -3.54
N SER A 35 -5.40 -9.65 -4.34
CA SER A 35 -4.47 -9.14 -5.37
C SER A 35 -3.16 -8.59 -4.78
N GLU A 36 -3.22 -8.02 -3.58
CA GLU A 36 -2.03 -7.48 -2.91
C GLU A 36 -1.28 -8.56 -2.11
N GLN A 37 -1.97 -9.64 -1.71
CA GLN A 37 -1.36 -10.77 -0.99
C GLN A 37 -0.29 -11.50 -1.82
N VAL A 38 -0.40 -11.49 -3.15
CA VAL A 38 0.60 -12.07 -4.07
C VAL A 38 1.99 -11.43 -3.90
N ARG A 39 2.07 -10.22 -3.36
CA ARG A 39 3.34 -9.50 -3.11
C ARG A 39 3.98 -9.84 -1.77
N LEU A 40 3.31 -10.63 -0.95
CA LEU A 40 3.76 -11.05 0.37
C LEU A 40 4.37 -12.44 0.29
N SER A 41 5.37 -12.69 1.12
CA SER A 41 5.82 -14.06 1.36
C SER A 41 4.80 -14.82 2.22
N ASP A 42 4.83 -16.14 2.20
CA ASP A 42 3.92 -16.97 3.00
C ASP A 42 4.03 -16.66 4.50
N LEU A 43 5.24 -16.36 4.98
CA LEU A 43 5.48 -15.97 6.38
C LEU A 43 4.85 -14.60 6.70
N GLU A 44 4.98 -13.63 5.80
CA GLU A 44 4.38 -12.31 5.94
C GLU A 44 2.85 -12.38 5.90
N LEU A 45 2.31 -13.18 4.98
CA LEU A 45 0.86 -13.40 4.90
C LEU A 45 0.32 -14.05 6.17
N GLY A 46 1.02 -15.06 6.69
CA GLY A 46 0.68 -15.68 7.98
C GLY A 46 0.74 -14.69 9.15
N TYR A 47 1.72 -13.79 9.14
CA TYR A 47 1.85 -12.73 10.13
C TYR A 47 0.68 -11.73 10.06
N VAL A 48 0.38 -11.21 8.86
CA VAL A 48 -0.71 -10.24 8.64
C VAL A 48 -2.05 -10.80 9.12
N LYS A 49 -2.37 -12.05 8.77
CA LYS A 49 -3.62 -12.69 9.20
C LYS A 49 -3.73 -12.82 10.72
N ARG A 50 -2.64 -13.22 11.39
CA ARG A 50 -2.61 -13.32 12.85
C ARG A 50 -2.68 -11.97 13.53
N TYR A 51 -2.02 -10.98 12.98
CA TYR A 51 -2.04 -9.62 13.52
C TYR A 51 -3.44 -8.99 13.40
N GLU A 52 -4.09 -9.14 12.25
CA GLU A 52 -5.45 -8.67 12.03
C GLU A 52 -6.43 -9.36 12.98
N GLN A 53 -6.33 -10.68 13.15
CA GLN A 53 -7.15 -11.43 14.09
C GLN A 53 -6.95 -10.94 15.53
N LEU A 54 -5.71 -10.79 15.98
CA LEU A 54 -5.38 -10.29 17.31
C LEU A 54 -5.97 -8.89 17.56
N MET A 55 -5.84 -8.00 16.55
CA MET A 55 -6.37 -6.64 16.63
C MET A 55 -7.90 -6.64 16.69
N SER A 56 -8.54 -7.47 15.86
CA SER A 56 -10.00 -7.67 15.86
C SER A 56 -10.51 -8.20 17.20
N GLU A 57 -9.90 -9.25 17.73
CA GLU A 57 -10.24 -9.83 19.03
C GLU A 57 -10.07 -8.81 20.17
N HIS A 58 -8.97 -8.04 20.12
CA HIS A 58 -8.72 -7.00 21.11
C HIS A 58 -9.78 -5.90 21.06
N MET A 59 -10.09 -5.37 19.89
CA MET A 59 -11.12 -4.33 19.71
C MET A 59 -12.50 -4.85 20.09
N GLN A 60 -12.83 -6.09 19.72
CA GLN A 60 -14.09 -6.73 20.09
C GLN A 60 -14.25 -6.81 21.61
N SER A 61 -13.21 -7.29 22.32
CA SER A 61 -13.26 -7.47 23.77
C SER A 61 -13.19 -6.16 24.56
N ALA A 62 -12.44 -5.18 24.06
CA ALA A 62 -12.19 -3.92 24.76
C ALA A 62 -13.31 -2.89 24.61
N VAL A 63 -13.91 -2.79 23.39
CA VAL A 63 -14.82 -1.70 23.05
C VAL A 63 -16.09 -2.19 22.35
N LEU A 64 -15.98 -2.96 21.27
CA LEU A 64 -17.10 -3.20 20.35
C LEU A 64 -18.24 -3.98 21.00
N GLN A 65 -17.95 -4.89 21.93
CA GLN A 65 -18.99 -5.65 22.66
C GLN A 65 -19.95 -4.77 23.46
N TYR A 66 -19.51 -3.57 23.88
CA TYR A 66 -20.30 -2.65 24.66
C TYR A 66 -21.13 -1.67 23.80
N LEU A 67 -20.89 -1.65 22.48
CA LEU A 67 -21.59 -0.78 21.56
C LEU A 67 -22.89 -1.43 21.05
N PRO A 68 -23.89 -0.62 20.61
CA PRO A 68 -25.04 -1.10 19.87
C PRO A 68 -24.64 -1.87 18.59
N GLU A 69 -25.41 -2.87 18.19
CA GLU A 69 -25.11 -3.72 17.02
C GLU A 69 -24.71 -2.96 15.74
N PRO A 70 -25.37 -1.84 15.36
CA PRO A 70 -24.98 -1.10 14.16
C PRO A 70 -23.58 -0.48 14.21
N MET A 71 -23.02 -0.30 15.41
CA MET A 71 -21.70 0.34 15.63
C MET A 71 -20.59 -0.66 15.96
N ARG A 72 -20.86 -1.97 15.87
CA ARG A 72 -19.85 -3.02 16.15
C ARG A 72 -18.94 -3.33 14.99
N GLY A 73 -19.17 -2.75 13.82
CA GLY A 73 -18.28 -2.90 12.65
C GLY A 73 -16.92 -2.28 12.90
N MET A 74 -15.85 -2.98 12.51
CA MET A 74 -14.48 -2.43 12.56
C MET A 74 -14.16 -1.53 11.37
N ASP A 75 -14.96 -1.57 10.32
CA ASP A 75 -14.85 -0.67 9.17
C ASP A 75 -16.19 0.07 9.03
N ASP A 76 -16.15 1.35 9.31
CA ASP A 76 -17.28 2.25 9.09
C ASP A 76 -16.92 3.19 7.93
N PRO A 77 -17.19 2.77 6.69
CA PRO A 77 -16.88 3.58 5.53
C PRO A 77 -17.70 4.88 5.57
N PRO A 78 -17.15 5.99 5.07
CA PRO A 78 -17.91 7.25 4.98
C PRO A 78 -19.16 7.05 4.13
N PRO A 79 -20.24 7.79 4.36
CA PRO A 79 -21.49 7.68 3.61
C PRO A 79 -21.25 7.69 2.10
N GLY A 80 -21.62 6.60 1.41
CA GLY A 80 -21.37 6.41 -0.02
C GLY A 80 -19.95 5.98 -0.41
N GLY A 81 -19.06 5.77 0.56
CA GLY A 81 -17.69 5.28 0.34
C GLY A 81 -17.61 3.74 0.36
N ALA A 82 -16.61 3.19 -0.36
CA ALA A 82 -16.23 1.80 -0.23
C ALA A 82 -15.31 1.59 0.98
N SER A 83 -15.24 0.37 1.50
CA SER A 83 -14.26 0.00 2.53
C SER A 83 -12.84 0.37 2.07
N GLY A 84 -12.08 1.04 2.95
CA GLY A 84 -10.75 1.57 2.63
C GLY A 84 -10.74 2.91 1.87
N ALA A 85 -11.91 3.54 1.66
CA ALA A 85 -11.98 4.89 1.09
C ALA A 85 -11.37 5.95 2.05
N PRO A 86 -10.93 7.10 1.51
CA PRO A 86 -10.46 8.20 2.36
C PRO A 86 -11.54 8.61 3.37
N GLY A 87 -11.20 8.53 4.66
CA GLY A 87 -12.14 8.79 5.75
C GLY A 87 -12.76 7.54 6.38
N GLY A 88 -12.54 6.34 5.83
CA GLY A 88 -12.87 5.07 6.47
C GLY A 88 -11.91 4.72 7.61
N MET A 89 -12.30 3.79 8.47
CA MET A 89 -11.47 3.33 9.61
C MET A 89 -10.32 2.44 9.14
N VAL A 90 -10.48 1.73 8.04
CA VAL A 90 -9.44 0.89 7.44
C VAL A 90 -8.47 1.75 6.65
N THR A 91 -7.20 1.75 7.08
CA THR A 91 -6.14 2.47 6.38
C THR A 91 -5.79 1.76 5.08
N ALA A 92 -5.98 2.42 3.95
CA ALA A 92 -5.60 1.93 2.62
C ALA A 92 -4.49 2.79 2.00
N PRO A 93 -3.65 2.21 1.11
CA PRO A 93 -2.66 2.98 0.37
C PRO A 93 -3.31 4.05 -0.52
N ARG A 94 -2.75 5.25 -0.50
CA ARG A 94 -3.24 6.35 -1.35
C ARG A 94 -2.70 6.18 -2.77
N LEU A 95 -3.50 5.57 -3.64
CA LEU A 95 -3.12 5.34 -5.04
C LEU A 95 -3.14 6.62 -5.90
N ASP A 96 -3.83 7.65 -5.46
CA ASP A 96 -3.92 8.94 -6.14
C ASP A 96 -2.83 9.92 -5.69
N ALA A 97 -1.94 9.49 -4.78
CA ALA A 97 -0.80 10.30 -4.37
C ALA A 97 0.13 10.57 -5.57
N PRO A 98 0.61 11.82 -5.74
CA PRO A 98 1.55 12.16 -6.79
C PRO A 98 2.90 11.47 -6.50
N VAL A 99 3.49 10.91 -7.56
CA VAL A 99 4.80 10.27 -7.51
C VAL A 99 5.68 10.81 -8.61
N PHE A 100 6.99 10.91 -8.33
CA PHE A 100 7.98 11.23 -9.34
C PHE A 100 8.34 9.96 -10.09
N ILE A 101 8.28 10.03 -11.42
CA ILE A 101 8.64 8.93 -12.30
C ILE A 101 9.75 9.36 -13.26
N TYR A 102 10.64 8.44 -13.57
CA TYR A 102 11.62 8.53 -14.63
C TYR A 102 11.25 7.56 -15.75
N CYS A 103 11.18 8.04 -17.00
CA CYS A 103 10.85 7.22 -18.16
C CYS A 103 12.12 6.55 -18.70
N ARG A 104 12.20 5.22 -18.64
CA ARG A 104 13.30 4.43 -19.21
C ARG A 104 13.15 4.27 -20.70
N ASP A 105 11.91 4.12 -21.17
CA ASP A 105 11.54 3.95 -22.56
C ASP A 105 10.44 4.92 -22.95
N ASP A 106 10.23 5.06 -24.26
CA ASP A 106 9.11 5.85 -24.78
C ASP A 106 7.78 5.17 -24.39
N GLY A 107 7.09 5.75 -23.42
CA GLY A 107 5.85 5.25 -22.84
C GLY A 107 4.59 5.57 -23.66
N GLY A 108 4.74 6.37 -24.73
CA GLY A 108 3.59 6.91 -25.45
C GLY A 108 2.87 8.00 -24.68
N PHE A 109 1.55 8.02 -24.74
CA PHE A 109 0.74 9.02 -24.04
C PHE A 109 0.09 8.38 -22.81
N LEU A 110 0.26 9.03 -21.66
CA LEU A 110 -0.44 8.71 -20.42
C LEU A 110 -1.65 9.64 -20.30
N THR A 111 -2.85 9.08 -20.23
CA THR A 111 -4.07 9.86 -19.99
C THR A 111 -4.27 10.01 -18.48
N LEU A 112 -4.25 11.23 -17.98
CA LEU A 112 -4.48 11.56 -16.57
C LEU A 112 -5.95 11.89 -16.30
N SER A 113 -6.60 12.61 -17.24
CA SER A 113 -8.02 12.90 -17.25
C SER A 113 -8.54 12.91 -18.69
N GLU A 114 -9.83 13.14 -18.90
CA GLU A 114 -10.43 13.13 -20.25
C GLU A 114 -9.73 14.09 -21.22
N ASP A 115 -9.24 15.23 -20.72
CA ASP A 115 -8.61 16.28 -21.53
C ASP A 115 -7.08 16.35 -21.39
N GLU A 116 -6.48 15.63 -20.42
CA GLU A 116 -5.06 15.76 -20.12
C GLU A 116 -4.29 14.50 -20.49
N LYS A 117 -3.42 14.66 -21.52
CA LYS A 117 -2.50 13.60 -21.99
C LYS A 117 -1.06 14.08 -21.85
N VAL A 118 -0.25 13.30 -21.17
CA VAL A 118 1.19 13.56 -20.98
C VAL A 118 1.97 12.61 -21.86
N ALA A 119 2.86 13.14 -22.70
CA ALA A 119 3.78 12.33 -23.48
C ALA A 119 4.94 11.85 -22.60
N LEU A 120 5.11 10.55 -22.50
CA LEU A 120 6.20 9.92 -21.76
C LEU A 120 7.36 9.64 -22.71
N LEU A 121 8.31 10.55 -22.77
CA LEU A 121 9.52 10.42 -23.58
C LEU A 121 10.63 9.80 -22.75
N ARG A 122 11.48 9.01 -23.40
CA ARG A 122 12.66 8.43 -22.74
C ARG A 122 13.55 9.51 -22.12
N GLY A 123 13.92 9.31 -20.85
CA GLY A 123 14.74 10.25 -20.08
C GLY A 123 14.00 11.40 -19.45
N SER A 124 12.68 11.53 -19.67
CA SER A 124 11.87 12.57 -19.03
C SER A 124 11.47 12.20 -17.60
N ILE A 125 11.27 13.23 -16.77
CA ILE A 125 10.77 13.09 -15.39
C ILE A 125 9.42 13.77 -15.33
N HIS A 126 8.44 13.08 -14.74
CA HIS A 126 7.08 13.59 -14.58
C HIS A 126 6.60 13.39 -13.14
N VAL A 127 5.65 14.21 -12.73
CA VAL A 127 4.89 14.05 -11.48
C VAL A 127 3.47 13.68 -11.87
N VAL A 128 3.07 12.47 -11.50
CA VAL A 128 1.77 11.89 -11.90
C VAL A 128 1.19 11.05 -10.77
N PRO A 129 -0.14 10.86 -10.72
CA PRO A 129 -0.75 9.97 -9.75
C PRO A 129 -0.24 8.52 -9.93
N TYR A 130 0.09 7.84 -8.83
CA TYR A 130 0.59 6.46 -8.86
C TYR A 130 -0.35 5.50 -9.61
N ARG A 131 -1.67 5.68 -9.45
CA ARG A 131 -2.70 4.87 -10.13
C ARG A 131 -2.49 4.82 -11.65
N ALA A 132 -2.16 5.97 -12.26
CA ALA A 132 -2.02 6.08 -13.70
C ALA A 132 -0.78 5.35 -14.24
N VAL A 133 0.30 5.30 -13.45
CA VAL A 133 1.60 4.70 -13.88
C VAL A 133 1.84 3.29 -13.38
N ARG A 134 0.96 2.75 -12.54
CA ARG A 134 1.11 1.42 -11.93
C ARG A 134 1.38 0.32 -12.97
N THR A 135 0.67 0.33 -14.09
CA THR A 135 0.83 -0.66 -15.17
C THR A 135 2.18 -0.52 -15.86
N LEU A 136 2.61 0.72 -16.16
CA LEU A 136 3.90 0.99 -16.82
C LEU A 136 5.08 0.64 -15.89
N LEU A 137 4.91 0.84 -14.58
CA LEU A 137 5.89 0.45 -13.57
C LEU A 137 6.07 -1.09 -13.54
N HIS A 138 4.95 -1.85 -13.59
CA HIS A 138 5.03 -3.31 -13.67
C HIS A 138 5.67 -3.82 -14.98
N GLN A 139 5.53 -3.07 -16.07
CA GLN A 139 6.18 -3.36 -17.35
C GLN A 139 7.66 -2.96 -17.36
N GLY A 140 8.16 -2.28 -16.33
CA GLY A 140 9.55 -1.80 -16.26
C GLY A 140 9.86 -0.61 -17.18
N ARG A 141 8.86 0.03 -17.80
CA ARG A 141 9.02 1.17 -18.71
C ARG A 141 9.28 2.48 -17.97
N VAL A 142 8.81 2.59 -16.76
CA VAL A 142 9.03 3.72 -15.87
C VAL A 142 9.60 3.24 -14.54
N GLU A 143 10.31 4.12 -13.85
CA GLU A 143 10.91 3.89 -12.54
C GLU A 143 10.48 4.99 -11.58
N LEU A 144 10.25 4.65 -10.31
CA LEU A 144 9.99 5.64 -9.26
C LEU A 144 11.31 6.25 -8.79
N LEU A 145 11.33 7.57 -8.61
CA LEU A 145 12.46 8.30 -8.06
C LEU A 145 12.37 8.46 -6.54
#